data_63c492b123d0b50ee8d5ad0496a4a2e5
#
_entry.id   63c492b123d0b50ee8d5ad0496a4a2e5
#
_cell.length_a   1.000
_cell.length_b   1.000
_cell.length_c   1.000
_cell.angle_alpha   90.00
_cell.angle_beta   90.00
_cell.angle_gamma   90.00
#
_symmetry.space_group_name_H-M   'P 1'
#
loop_
_entity.id
_entity.type
_entity.pdbx_description
1 polymer ?
#
loop_
_entity_poly.entity_id
_entity_poly.type
_entity_poly.pdbx_seq_one_letter_code
_entity_poly.pdbx_strand_id
1 'polypeptide(L)'
;MQPPFFLPSTQSPNLLWRIQNGEIPDTLRPSVWWILIGTNDFLLYEHCSPDVVLMGIKRVVEEMRKLRPGSIIVVNSILPRTEVDLKGRLFDAKDPDRITLWTGIMEVNRKLRLYCDKFRNVVFYDATSIFLKKDQDTRGIEGMYIPKDLMEDYVHPTKEGYKQFGAAITLAVHQLIDASAVDEGRKPLPHSWWEHVHDSPQEKLADDHHQRTLFATSNTTASLPSYLRSGEHR
;
A
#
# COMPACT_ATOMS: atom_id res chain seq x y z
N MET A 1 7.40 -22.20 21.28
CA MET A 1 7.07 -21.07 20.41
C MET A 1 7.24 -21.56 18.99
N GLN A 2 6.15 -21.78 18.23
CA GLN A 2 6.27 -22.18 16.84
C GLN A 2 6.77 -20.98 16.03
N PRO A 3 7.72 -21.17 15.09
CA PRO A 3 8.18 -20.07 14.24
C PRO A 3 7.02 -19.60 13.37
N PRO A 4 6.99 -18.31 13.00
CA PRO A 4 5.99 -17.80 12.07
C PRO A 4 6.06 -18.61 10.78
N PHE A 5 4.93 -19.19 10.36
CA PHE A 5 4.83 -19.91 9.09
C PHE A 5 4.99 -18.91 7.93
N PHE A 6 6.19 -18.86 7.39
CA PHE A 6 6.47 -18.13 6.17
C PHE A 6 6.19 -19.07 4.99
N LEU A 7 5.07 -18.88 4.31
CA LEU A 7 4.82 -19.54 3.03
C LEU A 7 5.33 -18.64 1.91
N PRO A 8 6.30 -19.10 1.11
CA PRO A 8 6.76 -18.35 -0.04
C PRO A 8 5.60 -18.10 -1.00
N SER A 9 5.58 -16.92 -1.63
CA SER A 9 4.58 -16.49 -2.61
C SER A 9 3.13 -16.43 -2.10
N THR A 10 2.92 -16.16 -0.81
CA THR A 10 1.57 -15.99 -0.27
C THR A 10 0.89 -14.77 -0.90
N GLN A 11 -0.34 -14.98 -1.36
CA GLN A 11 -1.22 -13.95 -1.93
C GLN A 11 -2.41 -13.73 -1.03
N SER A 12 -3.15 -12.64 -1.26
CA SER A 12 -4.33 -12.33 -0.45
C SER A 12 -5.40 -13.44 -0.45
N PRO A 13 -5.73 -14.14 -1.56
CA PRO A 13 -6.64 -15.28 -1.52
C PRO A 13 -6.13 -16.45 -0.67
N ASN A 14 -4.83 -16.76 -0.73
CA ASN A 14 -4.24 -17.82 0.08
C ASN A 14 -4.31 -17.49 1.57
N LEU A 15 -3.97 -16.26 1.95
CA LEU A 15 -4.06 -15.81 3.33
C LEU A 15 -5.52 -15.83 3.82
N LEU A 16 -6.47 -15.37 3.02
CA LEU A 16 -7.89 -15.39 3.34
C LEU A 16 -8.37 -16.82 3.61
N TRP A 17 -8.02 -17.75 2.71
CA TRP A 17 -8.36 -19.17 2.88
C TRP A 17 -7.81 -19.73 4.19
N ARG A 18 -6.55 -19.47 4.52
CA ARG A 18 -5.90 -19.95 5.76
C ARG A 18 -6.60 -19.41 7.00
N ILE A 19 -6.91 -18.12 7.02
CA ILE A 19 -7.64 -17.46 8.11
C ILE A 19 -9.00 -18.13 8.33
N GLN A 20 -9.72 -18.43 7.26
CA GLN A 20 -11.03 -19.09 7.31
C GLN A 20 -10.97 -20.56 7.67
N ASN A 21 -9.81 -21.20 7.50
CA ASN A 21 -9.62 -22.63 7.72
C ASN A 21 -8.72 -22.95 8.94
N GLY A 22 -8.82 -22.14 9.99
CA GLY A 22 -8.31 -22.48 11.33
C GLY A 22 -6.90 -22.01 11.64
N GLU A 23 -6.26 -21.19 10.79
CA GLU A 23 -4.96 -20.62 11.11
C GLU A 23 -5.00 -19.69 12.33
N ILE A 24 -6.16 -19.12 12.61
CA ILE A 24 -6.40 -18.24 13.76
C ILE A 24 -7.35 -18.96 14.75
N PRO A 25 -6.81 -19.81 15.63
CA PRO A 25 -7.62 -20.51 16.62
C PRO A 25 -8.23 -19.52 17.63
N ASP A 26 -9.37 -19.87 18.22
CA ASP A 26 -10.09 -18.99 19.17
C ASP A 26 -9.28 -18.61 20.41
N THR A 27 -8.28 -19.43 20.75
CA THR A 27 -7.35 -19.18 21.86
C THR A 27 -6.32 -18.11 21.57
N LEU A 28 -6.07 -17.77 20.29
CA LEU A 28 -5.11 -16.76 19.87
C LEU A 28 -5.79 -15.39 19.81
N ARG A 29 -5.57 -14.54 20.82
CA ARG A 29 -6.21 -13.22 20.98
C ARG A 29 -5.19 -12.11 21.24
N PRO A 30 -4.28 -11.80 20.30
CA PRO A 30 -3.35 -10.69 20.47
C PRO A 30 -4.09 -9.35 20.43
N SER A 31 -3.54 -8.34 21.12
CA SER A 31 -4.08 -6.99 21.10
C SER A 31 -3.91 -6.32 19.72
N VAL A 32 -2.84 -6.67 19.01
CA VAL A 32 -2.50 -6.09 17.70
C VAL A 32 -2.21 -7.20 16.69
N TRP A 33 -2.83 -7.12 15.52
CA TRP A 33 -2.52 -7.91 14.33
C TRP A 33 -1.80 -7.04 13.33
N TRP A 34 -0.71 -7.52 12.75
CA TRP A 34 0.02 -6.82 11.71
C TRP A 34 -0.05 -7.57 10.40
N ILE A 35 -0.64 -6.95 9.36
CA ILE A 35 -0.87 -7.56 8.05
C ILE A 35 0.03 -6.89 7.03
N LEU A 36 0.91 -7.65 6.39
CA LEU A 36 1.69 -7.25 5.22
C LEU A 36 1.45 -8.28 4.12
N ILE A 37 0.69 -7.91 3.10
CA ILE A 37 0.26 -8.76 1.99
C ILE A 37 0.00 -7.91 0.74
N GLY A 38 -0.02 -8.50 -0.43
CA GLY A 38 -0.43 -7.84 -1.68
C GLY A 38 0.67 -7.72 -2.73
N THR A 39 1.95 -7.78 -2.34
CA THR A 39 3.05 -7.65 -3.32
C THR A 39 3.02 -8.77 -4.36
N ASN A 40 2.65 -9.99 -3.96
CA ASN A 40 2.58 -11.15 -4.85
C ASN A 40 1.30 -11.21 -5.67
N ASP A 41 0.25 -10.49 -5.26
CA ASP A 41 -0.98 -10.39 -6.04
C ASP A 41 -0.75 -9.67 -7.38
N PHE A 42 0.20 -8.74 -7.44
CA PHE A 42 0.59 -8.08 -8.68
C PHE A 42 1.28 -8.98 -9.69
N LEU A 43 1.84 -10.12 -9.26
CA LEU A 43 2.65 -11.00 -10.11
C LEU A 43 1.87 -12.16 -10.73
N LEU A 44 0.68 -12.46 -10.20
CA LEU A 44 -0.12 -13.56 -10.71
C LEU A 44 -0.96 -13.16 -11.90
N TYR A 45 -1.09 -14.12 -12.83
CA TYR A 45 -1.99 -14.05 -13.99
C TYR A 45 -1.85 -12.76 -14.79
N GLU A 46 -0.62 -12.46 -15.22
CA GLU A 46 -0.34 -11.34 -16.12
C GLU A 46 -0.88 -9.99 -15.62
N HIS A 47 -0.57 -9.66 -14.35
CA HIS A 47 -0.84 -8.37 -13.73
C HIS A 47 -2.28 -8.16 -13.23
N CYS A 48 -2.57 -8.61 -12.02
CA CYS A 48 -3.78 -8.16 -11.34
C CYS A 48 -3.80 -6.62 -11.31
N SER A 49 -4.93 -6.03 -11.68
CA SER A 49 -5.09 -4.59 -11.56
C SER A 49 -4.98 -4.14 -10.09
N PRO A 50 -4.59 -2.90 -9.82
CA PRO A 50 -4.57 -2.36 -8.45
C PRO A 50 -5.88 -2.56 -7.70
N ASP A 51 -7.03 -2.49 -8.38
CA ASP A 51 -8.34 -2.68 -7.76
C ASP A 51 -8.57 -4.13 -7.30
N VAL A 52 -8.08 -5.11 -8.05
CA VAL A 52 -8.15 -6.54 -7.65
C VAL A 52 -7.27 -6.81 -6.43
N VAL A 53 -6.03 -6.28 -6.43
CA VAL A 53 -5.12 -6.37 -5.27
C VAL A 53 -5.75 -5.72 -4.04
N LEU A 54 -6.26 -4.51 -4.19
CA LEU A 54 -6.97 -3.79 -3.14
C LEU A 54 -8.14 -4.59 -2.58
N MET A 55 -8.94 -5.18 -3.44
CA MET A 55 -10.09 -6.01 -3.04
C MET A 55 -9.64 -7.22 -2.22
N GLY A 56 -8.59 -7.91 -2.65
CA GLY A 56 -8.00 -9.05 -1.92
C GLY A 56 -7.58 -8.66 -0.51
N ILE A 57 -6.82 -7.57 -0.37
CA ILE A 57 -6.37 -7.08 0.95
C ILE A 57 -7.56 -6.68 1.83
N LYS A 58 -8.53 -5.96 1.28
CA LYS A 58 -9.75 -5.57 2.03
C LYS A 58 -10.51 -6.79 2.54
N ARG A 59 -10.63 -7.86 1.75
CA ARG A 59 -11.29 -9.10 2.20
C ARG A 59 -10.56 -9.76 3.36
N VAL A 60 -9.23 -9.76 3.35
CA VAL A 60 -8.42 -10.22 4.48
C VAL A 60 -8.71 -9.40 5.74
N VAL A 61 -8.71 -8.07 5.62
CA VAL A 61 -8.98 -7.15 6.74
C VAL A 61 -10.40 -7.33 7.28
N GLU A 62 -11.40 -7.46 6.41
CA GLU A 62 -12.80 -7.71 6.80
C GLU A 62 -12.95 -9.01 7.58
N GLU A 63 -12.31 -10.09 7.13
CA GLU A 63 -12.35 -11.38 7.82
C GLU A 63 -11.65 -11.30 9.20
N MET A 64 -10.49 -10.63 9.27
CA MET A 64 -9.81 -10.41 10.54
C MET A 64 -10.65 -9.60 11.53
N ARG A 65 -11.33 -8.54 11.07
CA ARG A 65 -12.24 -7.73 11.90
C ARG A 65 -13.41 -8.55 12.43
N LYS A 66 -13.95 -9.45 11.61
CA LYS A 66 -15.03 -10.34 12.00
C LYS A 66 -14.58 -11.33 13.07
N LEU A 67 -13.41 -11.94 12.90
CA LEU A 67 -12.88 -12.94 13.82
C LEU A 67 -12.32 -12.34 15.11
N ARG A 68 -11.80 -11.10 15.06
CA ARG A 68 -11.11 -10.45 16.18
C ARG A 68 -11.56 -8.99 16.33
N PRO A 69 -12.85 -8.76 16.65
CA PRO A 69 -13.42 -7.41 16.72
C PRO A 69 -12.80 -6.51 17.82
N GLY A 70 -12.22 -7.12 18.86
CA GLY A 70 -11.55 -6.42 19.97
C GLY A 70 -10.06 -6.13 19.75
N SER A 71 -9.47 -6.60 18.64
CA SER A 71 -8.06 -6.37 18.34
C SER A 71 -7.89 -5.16 17.42
N ILE A 72 -6.73 -4.50 17.53
CA ILE A 72 -6.28 -3.53 16.53
C ILE A 72 -5.68 -4.30 15.34
N ILE A 73 -6.07 -3.91 14.14
CA ILE A 73 -5.56 -4.49 12.90
C ILE A 73 -4.71 -3.43 12.20
N VAL A 74 -3.42 -3.65 12.10
CA VAL A 74 -2.52 -2.79 11.34
C VAL A 74 -2.37 -3.35 9.93
N VAL A 75 -2.69 -2.54 8.95
CA VAL A 75 -2.50 -2.83 7.52
C VAL A 75 -1.26 -2.11 7.07
N ASN A 76 -0.19 -2.86 6.85
CA ASN A 76 1.07 -2.31 6.34
C ASN A 76 0.91 -1.92 4.87
N SER A 77 1.51 -0.82 4.45
CA SER A 77 1.64 -0.49 3.02
C SER A 77 2.34 -1.63 2.28
N ILE A 78 1.96 -1.90 1.05
CA ILE A 78 2.78 -2.74 0.19
C ILE A 78 4.13 -2.03 0.04
N LEU A 79 5.22 -2.76 0.30
CA LEU A 79 6.57 -2.21 0.24
C LEU A 79 6.94 -1.79 -1.19
N PRO A 80 7.81 -0.81 -1.35
CA PRO A 80 8.27 -0.43 -2.68
C PRO A 80 8.92 -1.61 -3.39
N ARG A 81 8.70 -1.69 -4.68
CA ARG A 81 9.20 -2.74 -5.54
C ARG A 81 9.40 -2.20 -6.93
N THR A 82 10.47 -2.59 -7.61
CA THR A 82 10.72 -2.20 -9.00
C THR A 82 10.67 -3.39 -9.94
N GLU A 83 10.22 -3.15 -11.17
CA GLU A 83 10.08 -4.19 -12.16
C GLU A 83 11.44 -4.65 -12.69
N VAL A 84 12.40 -3.81 -12.93
CA VAL A 84 13.75 -4.21 -13.41
C VAL A 84 14.69 -3.01 -13.66
N ASP A 85 14.92 -2.12 -12.80
CA ASP A 85 16.09 -1.29 -12.96
C ASP A 85 17.24 -1.88 -12.12
N LEU A 86 18.32 -2.25 -12.78
CA LEU A 86 19.56 -2.73 -12.15
C LEU A 86 20.17 -1.75 -11.14
N LYS A 87 19.60 -0.54 -11.04
CA LYS A 87 19.98 0.52 -10.10
C LYS A 87 18.94 0.75 -9.00
N GLY A 88 17.84 -0.03 -8.96
CA GLY A 88 16.78 0.14 -7.97
C GLY A 88 15.96 1.41 -8.11
N ARG A 89 16.04 2.10 -9.23
CA ARG A 89 15.27 3.32 -9.47
C ARG A 89 13.84 2.98 -9.83
N LEU A 90 12.93 3.73 -9.25
CA LEU A 90 11.53 3.74 -9.65
C LEU A 90 11.41 4.62 -10.90
N PHE A 91 10.60 4.21 -11.84
CA PHE A 91 10.33 5.00 -13.05
C PHE A 91 8.85 5.01 -13.38
N ASP A 92 8.41 6.13 -13.94
CA ASP A 92 7.09 6.24 -14.54
C ASP A 92 7.05 5.48 -15.86
N ALA A 93 5.88 4.95 -16.20
CA ALA A 93 5.65 4.43 -17.52
C ALA A 93 5.79 5.55 -18.56
N LYS A 94 6.62 5.33 -19.58
CA LYS A 94 6.67 6.24 -20.73
C LYS A 94 5.39 6.18 -21.56
N ASP A 95 4.65 5.09 -21.42
CA ASP A 95 3.37 4.84 -22.04
C ASP A 95 2.26 5.24 -21.04
N PRO A 96 1.44 6.26 -21.35
CA PRO A 96 0.37 6.70 -20.45
C PRO A 96 -0.69 5.63 -20.18
N ASP A 97 -0.80 4.63 -21.05
CA ASP A 97 -1.75 3.52 -20.89
C ASP A 97 -1.19 2.37 -20.06
N ARG A 98 0.10 2.42 -19.72
CA ARG A 98 0.78 1.38 -18.93
C ARG A 98 0.98 1.80 -17.47
N ILE A 99 0.32 1.12 -16.58
CA ILE A 99 0.55 1.25 -15.13
C ILE A 99 1.80 0.45 -14.78
N THR A 100 2.85 1.13 -14.27
CA THR A 100 4.00 0.44 -13.70
C THR A 100 3.63 -0.25 -12.40
N LEU A 101 4.42 -1.24 -12.00
CA LEU A 101 4.24 -1.92 -10.72
C LEU A 101 4.26 -0.94 -9.55
N TRP A 102 5.19 0.03 -9.56
CA TRP A 102 5.25 1.04 -8.51
C TRP A 102 4.04 1.96 -8.49
N THR A 103 3.59 2.44 -9.65
CA THR A 103 2.37 3.27 -9.75
C THR A 103 1.16 2.51 -9.20
N GLY A 104 1.03 1.22 -9.55
CA GLY A 104 -0.03 0.36 -9.02
C GLY A 104 0.06 0.17 -7.49
N ILE A 105 1.27 -0.01 -6.95
CA ILE A 105 1.50 -0.10 -5.49
C ILE A 105 1.10 1.20 -4.80
N MET A 106 1.50 2.35 -5.32
CA MET A 106 1.11 3.66 -4.75
C MET A 106 -0.41 3.83 -4.73
N GLU A 107 -1.08 3.46 -5.83
CA GLU A 107 -2.54 3.55 -5.92
C GLU A 107 -3.22 2.68 -4.88
N VAL A 108 -2.79 1.42 -4.73
CA VAL A 108 -3.32 0.51 -3.70
C VAL A 108 -3.08 1.07 -2.31
N ASN A 109 -1.84 1.50 -1.99
CA ASN A 109 -1.50 2.03 -0.67
C ASN A 109 -2.35 3.26 -0.31
N ARG A 110 -2.53 4.19 -1.24
CA ARG A 110 -3.41 5.35 -1.06
C ARG A 110 -4.87 4.93 -0.77
N LYS A 111 -5.41 4.00 -1.56
CA LYS A 111 -6.78 3.50 -1.37
C LYS A 111 -6.93 2.70 -0.07
N LEU A 112 -5.89 1.96 0.36
CA LEU A 112 -5.88 1.25 1.64
C LEU A 112 -5.91 2.21 2.82
N ARG A 113 -5.16 3.31 2.78
CA ARG A 113 -5.21 4.35 3.81
C ARG A 113 -6.64 4.85 3.98
N LEU A 114 -7.27 5.31 2.89
CA LEU A 114 -8.65 5.80 2.91
C LEU A 114 -9.68 4.74 3.35
N TYR A 115 -9.38 3.46 3.13
CA TYR A 115 -10.21 2.37 3.61
C TYR A 115 -10.06 2.16 5.11
N CYS A 116 -8.84 2.14 5.62
CA CYS A 116 -8.56 1.95 7.05
C CYS A 116 -9.18 3.05 7.91
N ASP A 117 -9.15 4.29 7.43
CA ASP A 117 -9.72 5.47 8.09
C ASP A 117 -11.22 5.36 8.41
N LYS A 118 -11.92 4.43 7.76
CA LYS A 118 -13.36 4.20 8.02
C LYS A 118 -13.62 3.39 9.30
N PHE A 119 -12.58 2.84 9.93
CA PHE A 119 -12.73 1.91 11.04
C PHE A 119 -11.89 2.33 12.25
N ARG A 120 -12.46 2.26 13.45
CA ARG A 120 -11.78 2.67 14.69
C ARG A 120 -10.61 1.76 15.09
N ASN A 121 -10.67 0.50 14.71
CA ASN A 121 -9.69 -0.53 15.09
C ASN A 121 -8.84 -1.02 13.91
N VAL A 122 -8.82 -0.28 12.80
CA VAL A 122 -7.95 -0.57 11.65
C VAL A 122 -7.04 0.62 11.40
N VAL A 123 -5.76 0.37 11.38
CA VAL A 123 -4.71 1.39 11.23
C VAL A 123 -3.91 1.10 9.98
N PHE A 124 -3.73 2.09 9.12
CA PHE A 124 -2.78 1.99 8.00
C PHE A 124 -1.40 2.39 8.48
N TYR A 125 -0.39 1.57 8.23
CA TYR A 125 1.01 1.87 8.52
C TYR A 125 1.81 2.00 7.24
N ASP A 126 2.39 3.17 7.00
CA ASP A 126 3.22 3.42 5.82
C ASP A 126 4.69 3.11 6.09
N ALA A 127 5.15 1.98 5.60
CA ALA A 127 6.55 1.56 5.69
C ALA A 127 7.41 2.02 4.50
N THR A 128 6.83 2.75 3.56
CA THR A 128 7.51 3.12 2.29
C THR A 128 8.79 3.90 2.52
N SER A 129 8.78 4.87 3.43
CA SER A 129 9.92 5.74 3.74
C SER A 129 11.12 4.99 4.33
N ILE A 130 10.91 3.80 4.89
CA ILE A 130 12.00 2.94 5.39
C ILE A 130 12.85 2.46 4.21
N PHE A 131 12.18 2.02 3.14
CA PHE A 131 12.82 1.35 2.01
C PHE A 131 13.00 2.23 0.78
N LEU A 132 12.43 3.45 0.79
CA LEU A 132 12.51 4.35 -0.35
C LEU A 132 13.31 5.59 0.01
N LYS A 133 14.32 5.89 -0.76
CA LYS A 133 15.16 7.08 -0.63
C LYS A 133 15.02 7.96 -1.86
N LYS A 134 15.30 9.25 -1.70
CA LYS A 134 15.25 10.23 -2.77
C LYS A 134 16.66 10.73 -3.05
N ASP A 135 17.03 10.76 -4.33
CA ASP A 135 18.22 11.45 -4.80
C ASP A 135 17.97 12.96 -4.70
N GLN A 136 18.91 13.70 -4.11
CA GLN A 136 18.77 15.13 -3.86
C GLN A 136 18.76 15.95 -5.14
N ASP A 137 19.40 15.46 -6.19
CA ASP A 137 19.59 16.17 -7.45
C ASP A 137 18.48 15.93 -8.47
N THR A 138 17.59 14.95 -8.22
CA THR A 138 16.55 14.57 -9.17
C THR A 138 15.17 14.92 -8.64
N ARG A 139 14.32 15.54 -9.47
CA ARG A 139 12.94 15.85 -9.11
C ARG A 139 11.99 14.72 -9.52
N GLY A 140 10.88 14.63 -8.80
CA GLY A 140 9.82 13.66 -9.11
C GLY A 140 10.15 12.23 -8.68
N ILE A 141 9.42 11.28 -9.26
CA ILE A 141 9.52 9.84 -8.98
C ILE A 141 10.85 9.25 -9.49
N GLU A 142 11.40 9.82 -10.57
CA GLU A 142 12.66 9.36 -11.18
C GLU A 142 13.87 9.50 -10.24
N GLY A 143 13.77 10.39 -9.23
CA GLY A 143 14.77 10.53 -8.18
C GLY A 143 14.60 9.56 -7.03
N MET A 144 13.57 8.74 -7.02
CA MET A 144 13.35 7.77 -5.95
C MET A 144 13.99 6.42 -6.28
N TYR A 145 14.60 5.81 -5.29
CA TYR A 145 15.27 4.53 -5.45
C TYR A 145 15.17 3.68 -4.19
N ILE A 146 15.32 2.38 -4.36
CA ILE A 146 15.40 1.39 -3.28
C ILE A 146 16.89 1.11 -3.02
N PRO A 147 17.43 1.41 -1.83
CA PRO A 147 18.81 1.11 -1.50
C PRO A 147 19.06 -0.40 -1.45
N LYS A 148 20.16 -0.87 -2.07
CA LYS A 148 20.53 -2.29 -2.10
C LYS A 148 20.86 -2.88 -0.74
N ASP A 149 21.38 -2.07 0.17
CA ASP A 149 21.64 -2.47 1.54
C ASP A 149 20.38 -2.77 2.32
N LEU A 150 19.23 -2.20 1.91
CA LEU A 150 17.92 -2.46 2.51
C LEU A 150 17.12 -3.54 1.76
N MET A 151 17.22 -3.61 0.42
CA MET A 151 16.55 -4.59 -0.44
C MET A 151 17.45 -4.92 -1.63
N GLU A 152 18.26 -5.98 -1.52
CA GLU A 152 19.28 -6.32 -2.52
C GLU A 152 18.70 -6.68 -3.89
N ASP A 153 17.59 -7.40 -3.89
CA ASP A 153 16.85 -7.81 -5.09
C ASP A 153 15.67 -6.87 -5.43
N TYR A 154 15.58 -5.74 -4.72
CA TYR A 154 14.50 -4.75 -4.85
C TYR A 154 13.09 -5.27 -4.55
N VAL A 155 12.98 -6.39 -3.85
CA VAL A 155 11.72 -7.05 -3.49
C VAL A 155 11.68 -7.45 -2.02
N HIS A 156 12.78 -8.07 -1.54
CA HIS A 156 12.86 -8.64 -0.20
C HIS A 156 13.81 -7.83 0.67
N PRO A 157 13.38 -7.43 1.88
CA PRO A 157 14.28 -6.76 2.80
C PRO A 157 15.51 -7.62 3.14
N THR A 158 16.68 -7.00 3.14
CA THR A 158 17.93 -7.60 3.65
C THR A 158 17.87 -7.72 5.18
N LYS A 159 18.91 -8.28 5.78
CA LYS A 159 19.05 -8.30 7.23
C LYS A 159 18.98 -6.89 7.84
N GLU A 160 19.62 -5.89 7.19
CA GLU A 160 19.57 -4.50 7.65
C GLU A 160 18.18 -3.90 7.41
N GLY A 161 17.56 -4.18 6.25
CA GLY A 161 16.17 -3.78 5.97
C GLY A 161 15.21 -4.32 7.02
N TYR A 162 15.29 -5.60 7.36
CA TYR A 162 14.44 -6.19 8.41
C TYR A 162 14.73 -5.62 9.79
N LYS A 163 15.98 -5.26 10.10
CA LYS A 163 16.34 -4.63 11.38
C LYS A 163 15.66 -3.26 11.52
N GLN A 164 15.76 -2.42 10.50
CA GLN A 164 15.12 -1.10 10.50
C GLN A 164 13.59 -1.22 10.53
N PHE A 165 13.03 -2.08 9.70
CA PHE A 165 11.60 -2.32 9.66
C PHE A 165 11.06 -2.90 10.97
N GLY A 166 11.74 -3.88 11.55
CA GLY A 166 11.37 -4.47 12.83
C GLY A 166 11.40 -3.47 13.97
N ALA A 167 12.42 -2.59 14.03
CA ALA A 167 12.48 -1.52 15.02
C ALA A 167 11.31 -0.55 14.89
N ALA A 168 10.95 -0.17 13.66
CA ALA A 168 9.83 0.71 13.37
C ALA A 168 8.47 0.06 13.74
N ILE A 169 8.27 -1.23 13.41
CA ILE A 169 7.08 -1.98 13.82
C ILE A 169 6.98 -2.06 15.34
N THR A 170 8.07 -2.38 16.02
CA THR A 170 8.09 -2.50 17.50
C THR A 170 7.67 -1.18 18.15
N LEU A 171 8.22 -0.07 17.68
CA LEU A 171 7.84 1.26 18.19
C LEU A 171 6.35 1.54 17.95
N ALA A 172 5.86 1.29 16.73
CA ALA A 172 4.46 1.52 16.39
C ALA A 172 3.50 0.65 17.23
N VAL A 173 3.85 -0.62 17.45
CA VAL A 173 3.03 -1.53 18.30
C VAL A 173 2.96 -1.04 19.73
N HIS A 174 4.07 -0.60 20.33
CA HIS A 174 4.08 -0.03 21.68
C HIS A 174 3.18 1.20 21.76
N GLN A 175 3.31 2.13 20.80
CA GLN A 175 2.46 3.33 20.75
C GLN A 175 0.97 2.99 20.63
N LEU A 176 0.62 1.98 19.83
CA LEU A 176 -0.77 1.52 19.68
C LEU A 176 -1.33 0.91 20.97
N ILE A 177 -0.52 0.12 21.68
CA ILE A 177 -0.92 -0.50 22.95
C ILE A 177 -1.07 0.59 24.03
N ASP A 178 -0.14 1.52 24.14
CA ASP A 178 -0.18 2.60 25.12
C ASP A 178 -1.40 3.51 24.87
N ALA A 179 -1.64 3.88 23.60
CA ALA A 179 -2.80 4.67 23.23
C ALA A 179 -4.15 3.96 23.54
N SER A 180 -4.21 2.64 23.33
CA SER A 180 -5.41 1.86 23.64
C SER A 180 -5.66 1.74 25.14
N ALA A 181 -4.61 1.66 25.96
CA ALA A 181 -4.71 1.61 27.43
C ALA A 181 -5.24 2.94 28.02
N VAL A 182 -4.95 4.07 27.36
CA VAL A 182 -5.44 5.40 27.78
C VAL A 182 -6.92 5.60 27.36
N ASP A 183 -7.37 4.90 26.32
CA ASP A 183 -8.66 5.14 25.67
C ASP A 183 -9.74 4.09 26.02
N GLU A 184 -9.73 3.52 27.22
CA GLU A 184 -10.91 2.78 27.73
C GLU A 184 -12.20 3.64 27.76
N GLY A 185 -12.12 4.88 27.37
CA GLY A 185 -13.18 5.85 27.40
C GLY A 185 -13.50 6.64 26.15
N ARG A 186 -12.86 6.60 25.02
CA ARG A 186 -13.32 7.29 23.78
C ARG A 186 -12.23 7.86 22.86
N LYS A 187 -12.43 7.73 21.62
CA LYS A 187 -12.03 8.41 20.38
C LYS A 187 -11.14 7.54 19.51
N PRO A 188 -11.31 7.60 18.16
CA PRO A 188 -10.35 7.02 17.25
C PRO A 188 -8.97 7.59 17.55
N LEU A 189 -7.94 6.76 17.43
CA LEU A 189 -6.56 7.22 17.46
C LEU A 189 -6.45 8.45 16.56
N PRO A 190 -5.87 9.56 17.01
CA PRO A 190 -5.79 10.76 16.20
C PRO A 190 -5.09 10.40 14.88
N HIS A 191 -5.65 10.79 13.75
CA HIS A 191 -5.03 10.62 12.44
C HIS A 191 -3.62 11.21 12.36
N SER A 192 -3.28 12.10 13.27
CA SER A 192 -2.08 12.93 13.25
C SER A 192 -0.84 12.33 13.92
N TRP A 193 -0.91 11.22 14.65
CA TRP A 193 0.29 10.77 15.38
C TRP A 193 1.39 10.20 14.48
N TRP A 194 1.04 9.72 13.26
CA TRP A 194 2.03 9.30 12.27
C TRP A 194 2.39 10.41 11.26
N GLU A 195 1.60 11.47 11.11
CA GLU A 195 1.88 12.60 10.22
C GLU A 195 3.18 13.31 10.60
N HIS A 196 3.52 13.30 11.89
CA HIS A 196 4.78 13.86 12.38
C HIS A 196 6.00 12.95 12.17
N VAL A 197 5.78 11.67 11.85
CA VAL A 197 6.87 10.71 11.61
C VAL A 197 7.25 10.66 10.14
N HIS A 198 6.33 10.98 9.24
CA HIS A 198 6.54 10.87 7.80
C HIS A 198 5.72 11.89 7.03
N ASP A 199 6.37 12.93 6.56
CA ASP A 199 5.99 13.61 5.30
C ASP A 199 6.15 12.53 4.21
N SER A 200 5.16 11.67 4.04
CA SER A 200 5.26 10.52 3.14
C SER A 200 5.46 11.02 1.71
N PRO A 201 6.54 10.61 1.04
CA PRO A 201 6.76 10.96 -0.35
C PRO A 201 5.59 10.56 -1.26
N GLN A 202 4.76 9.61 -0.84
CA GLN A 202 3.61 9.10 -1.58
C GLN A 202 2.48 10.12 -1.74
N GLU A 203 2.18 10.93 -0.73
CA GLU A 203 1.09 11.92 -0.83
C GLU A 203 1.43 13.02 -1.82
N LYS A 204 2.68 13.52 -1.78
CA LYS A 204 3.14 14.54 -2.74
C LYS A 204 3.19 14.02 -4.19
N LEU A 205 3.49 12.72 -4.39
CA LEU A 205 3.54 12.09 -5.70
C LEU A 205 2.15 11.75 -6.23
N ALA A 206 1.23 11.33 -5.36
CA ALA A 206 -0.16 11.02 -5.74
C ALA A 206 -0.93 12.28 -6.14
N ASP A 207 -0.72 13.40 -5.43
CA ASP A 207 -1.33 14.69 -5.77
C ASP A 207 -0.79 15.25 -7.07
N ASP A 208 0.53 15.16 -7.33
CA ASP A 208 1.13 15.57 -8.60
C ASP A 208 0.60 14.72 -9.78
N HIS A 209 0.43 13.41 -9.58
CA HIS A 209 -0.09 12.54 -10.63
C HIS A 209 -1.57 12.79 -10.89
N HIS A 210 -2.36 13.00 -9.83
CA HIS A 210 -3.78 13.33 -9.95
C HIS A 210 -4.02 14.69 -10.62
N GLN A 211 -3.20 15.69 -10.30
CA GLN A 211 -3.24 16.99 -10.97
C GLN A 211 -2.85 16.87 -12.45
N ARG A 212 -1.82 16.11 -12.80
CA ARG A 212 -1.42 15.89 -14.21
C ARG A 212 -2.53 15.18 -14.99
N THR A 213 -3.21 14.21 -14.40
CA THR A 213 -4.34 13.50 -15.05
C THR A 213 -5.54 14.43 -15.26
N LEU A 214 -5.84 15.32 -14.29
CA LEU A 214 -6.91 16.31 -14.42
C LEU A 214 -6.60 17.36 -15.50
N PHE A 215 -5.34 17.79 -15.63
CA PHE A 215 -4.91 18.70 -16.68
C PHE A 215 -4.90 18.06 -18.09
N ALA A 216 -4.59 16.75 -18.18
CA ALA A 216 -4.64 16.03 -19.44
C ALA A 216 -6.08 15.83 -19.94
N THR A 217 -7.04 15.60 -19.03
CA THR A 217 -8.47 15.47 -19.40
C THR A 217 -9.16 16.79 -19.69
N SER A 218 -8.68 17.92 -19.16
CA SER A 218 -9.24 19.25 -19.45
C SER A 218 -8.83 19.82 -20.82
N ASN A 219 -7.74 19.32 -21.40
CA ASN A 219 -7.27 19.77 -22.73
C ASN A 219 -7.84 18.97 -23.90
N THR A 220 -8.70 17.96 -23.65
CA THR A 220 -9.29 17.14 -24.71
C THR A 220 -10.71 17.56 -25.12
N THR A 221 -11.19 18.73 -24.66
CA THR A 221 -12.47 19.30 -25.11
C THR A 221 -12.28 20.42 -26.13
N ALA A 222 -11.69 20.11 -27.28
CA ALA A 222 -11.81 20.98 -28.45
C ALA A 222 -11.43 20.21 -29.71
N SER A 223 -12.36 19.57 -30.32
CA SER A 223 -12.70 19.54 -31.75
C SER A 223 -13.56 18.33 -32.10
N LEU A 224 -14.85 18.56 -32.15
CA LEU A 224 -15.76 17.66 -32.85
C LEU A 224 -15.44 17.73 -34.37
N PRO A 225 -15.29 16.59 -35.05
CA PRO A 225 -15.11 16.57 -36.49
C PRO A 225 -16.38 17.06 -37.20
N SER A 226 -16.17 17.90 -38.20
CA SER A 226 -17.15 18.58 -39.06
C SER A 226 -17.86 17.66 -40.06
N TYR A 227 -18.48 16.55 -39.68
CA TYR A 227 -19.17 15.63 -40.57
C TYR A 227 -20.68 15.48 -40.31
N LEU A 228 -21.32 16.47 -39.72
CA LEU A 228 -22.80 16.51 -39.64
C LEU A 228 -23.34 17.88 -40.03
N ARG A 229 -23.08 18.30 -41.25
CA ARG A 229 -23.84 19.35 -41.94
C ARG A 229 -23.88 19.01 -43.41
N SER A 230 -24.89 18.24 -43.83
CA SER A 230 -25.54 18.37 -45.13
C SER A 230 -26.56 17.25 -45.25
N GLY A 231 -27.81 17.60 -45.29
CA GLY A 231 -28.90 16.65 -45.53
C GLY A 231 -30.28 17.30 -45.41
N GLU A 232 -30.43 18.49 -45.97
CA GLU A 232 -31.77 18.95 -46.39
C GLU A 232 -31.78 19.06 -47.92
N HIS A 233 -32.94 18.63 -48.48
CA HIS A 233 -33.43 18.69 -49.82
C HIS A 233 -33.21 17.46 -50.72
N ARG A 234 -34.18 16.58 -50.80
CA ARG A 234 -35.30 16.40 -51.77
C ARG A 234 -36.01 15.10 -51.49
#